data_3779bad3a5e86dd31f97224b312a57a0
#
_entry.id   3779bad3a5e86dd31f97224b312a57a0
#
_cell.length_a   1.000
_cell.length_b   1.000
_cell.length_c   1.000
_cell.angle_alpha   90.00
_cell.angle_beta   90.00
_cell.angle_gamma   90.00
#
_symmetry.space_group_name_H-M   'P 1'
#
loop_
_entity.id
_entity.type
_entity.pdbx_description
1 polymer ?
#
loop_
_entity_poly.entity_id
_entity_poly.type
_entity_poly.pdbx_seq_one_letter_code
_entity_poly.pdbx_strand_id
1 'polypeptide(L)'
;MSKHPAPDTAPTHQCEVLIVGGGPAGATLATLLARQGRDVAMLEKEHHPRFHIGESLLPANVSLFDELGVRAEVEAIGMPKWGAEFVSPQHAQPSNIEFADALDKSMPYAWQVRRSELDEILFRNAAKSGARALEGHQVKRVAFDAEGATAEVMGEDGGAQTWRCRYLIDASGRDTLLASQFRTKTRHPKHASAAVFGHFRNARRLEGKKEGNITILWFEHGWFWFIPLADGSTSIGAVCWPYFLKTRQQRSLKQFFFDTIAMCPALAERLTDAELVDDQVHATGNYSYTANACTGERWALLGDAYAFIDPVFSSGVLLAMQSAFAAVPLIEATLDRPREGAAARRAFEQKMAFGPREFSWFIFRVTNPTMREFFMEPANPWRVKEALLSLLAGDIYGSTPLWRPLRILKGLYYLVSLQNFGRTWRAWRQRQVNIRDVEASGA
;
A
#
# COMPACT_ATOMS: atom_id res chain seq x y z
N MET A 1 -14.68 -14.68 -20.92
CA MET A 1 -13.97 -15.32 -19.81
C MET A 1 -13.77 -16.78 -20.16
N SER A 2 -12.52 -17.23 -20.32
CA SER A 2 -12.23 -18.65 -20.56
C SER A 2 -12.52 -19.40 -19.26
N LYS A 3 -13.53 -20.30 -19.28
CA LYS A 3 -13.76 -21.25 -18.19
C LYS A 3 -12.60 -22.26 -18.23
N HIS A 4 -11.67 -22.18 -17.31
CA HIS A 4 -10.72 -23.26 -17.11
C HIS A 4 -11.46 -24.43 -16.46
N PRO A 5 -11.35 -25.66 -16.99
CA PRO A 5 -11.98 -26.82 -16.38
C PRO A 5 -11.48 -27.03 -14.95
N ALA A 6 -12.38 -27.49 -14.07
CA ALA A 6 -12.00 -27.92 -12.72
C ALA A 6 -11.06 -29.14 -12.80
N PRO A 7 -10.13 -29.31 -11.83
CA PRO A 7 -9.31 -30.53 -11.76
C PRO A 7 -10.19 -31.78 -11.57
N ASP A 8 -9.83 -32.86 -12.25
CA ASP A 8 -10.58 -34.13 -12.23
C ASP A 8 -10.51 -34.91 -10.89
N THR A 9 -9.74 -34.40 -9.92
CA THR A 9 -9.57 -35.04 -8.61
C THR A 9 -10.52 -34.45 -7.57
N ALA A 10 -11.08 -35.31 -6.69
CA ALA A 10 -11.89 -34.86 -5.56
C ALA A 10 -11.09 -33.88 -4.67
N PRO A 11 -11.73 -32.80 -4.14
CA PRO A 11 -11.03 -31.84 -3.31
C PRO A 11 -10.58 -32.48 -2.00
N THR A 12 -9.33 -32.26 -1.63
CA THR A 12 -8.76 -32.76 -0.36
C THR A 12 -9.24 -31.95 0.84
N HIS A 13 -9.63 -30.66 0.58
CA HIS A 13 -10.10 -29.72 1.60
C HIS A 13 -11.30 -28.93 1.09
N GLN A 14 -12.15 -28.51 2.04
CA GLN A 14 -13.32 -27.68 1.74
C GLN A 14 -13.46 -26.53 2.74
N CYS A 15 -13.99 -25.41 2.31
CA CYS A 15 -14.38 -24.26 3.14
C CYS A 15 -15.49 -23.44 2.47
N GLU A 16 -16.11 -22.57 3.24
CA GLU A 16 -17.08 -21.63 2.66
C GLU A 16 -16.36 -20.51 1.90
N VAL A 17 -15.36 -19.89 2.54
CA VAL A 17 -14.55 -18.82 1.96
C VAL A 17 -13.07 -19.19 2.00
N LEU A 18 -12.42 -19.20 0.84
CA LEU A 18 -10.96 -19.40 0.71
C LEU A 18 -10.29 -18.06 0.46
N ILE A 19 -9.33 -17.70 1.32
CA ILE A 19 -8.54 -16.48 1.21
C ILE A 19 -7.11 -16.84 0.83
N VAL A 20 -6.61 -16.27 -0.24
CA VAL A 20 -5.25 -16.46 -0.74
C VAL A 20 -4.38 -15.28 -0.31
N GLY A 21 -3.44 -15.53 0.59
CA GLY A 21 -2.52 -14.55 1.17
C GLY A 21 -2.91 -14.12 2.58
N GLY A 22 -1.94 -14.20 3.50
CA GLY A 22 -2.04 -13.89 4.93
C GLY A 22 -1.53 -12.49 5.32
N GLY A 23 -1.42 -11.57 4.35
CA GLY A 23 -1.08 -10.17 4.62
C GLY A 23 -2.25 -9.36 5.20
N PRO A 24 -2.10 -8.02 5.36
CA PRO A 24 -3.10 -7.19 6.03
C PRO A 24 -4.53 -7.31 5.50
N ALA A 25 -4.72 -7.44 4.18
CA ALA A 25 -6.06 -7.61 3.60
C ALA A 25 -6.68 -8.96 3.95
N GLY A 26 -5.94 -10.05 3.71
CA GLY A 26 -6.44 -11.42 3.94
C GLY A 26 -6.68 -11.70 5.41
N ALA A 27 -5.75 -11.35 6.29
CA ALA A 27 -5.86 -11.55 7.73
C ALA A 27 -7.01 -10.72 8.35
N THR A 28 -7.19 -9.47 7.88
CA THR A 28 -8.34 -8.64 8.30
C THR A 28 -9.66 -9.31 7.89
N LEU A 29 -9.81 -9.73 6.64
CA LEU A 29 -11.04 -10.36 6.18
C LEU A 29 -11.29 -11.70 6.89
N ALA A 30 -10.25 -12.53 7.06
CA ALA A 30 -10.35 -13.80 7.77
C ALA A 30 -10.86 -13.62 9.20
N THR A 31 -10.33 -12.60 9.92
CA THR A 31 -10.79 -12.22 11.26
C THR A 31 -12.27 -11.86 11.27
N LEU A 32 -12.70 -10.97 10.37
CA LEU A 32 -14.08 -10.48 10.33
C LEU A 32 -15.08 -11.60 10.02
N LEU A 33 -14.80 -12.44 9.03
CA LEU A 33 -15.69 -13.54 8.64
C LEU A 33 -15.73 -14.67 9.68
N ALA A 34 -14.58 -15.02 10.26
CA ALA A 34 -14.51 -16.04 11.32
C ALA A 34 -15.32 -15.62 12.57
N ARG A 35 -15.27 -14.33 12.96
CA ARG A 35 -16.10 -13.78 14.05
C ARG A 35 -17.60 -13.84 13.77
N GLN A 36 -17.99 -13.90 12.50
CA GLN A 36 -19.37 -14.12 12.08
C GLN A 36 -19.77 -15.61 12.04
N GLY A 37 -18.85 -16.51 12.40
CA GLY A 37 -19.08 -17.96 12.41
C GLY A 37 -18.96 -18.62 11.04
N ARG A 38 -18.35 -17.97 10.05
CA ARG A 38 -18.15 -18.57 8.72
C ARG A 38 -16.97 -19.54 8.71
N ASP A 39 -17.06 -20.58 7.90
CA ASP A 39 -15.98 -21.52 7.64
C ASP A 39 -14.95 -20.88 6.68
N VAL A 40 -13.90 -20.30 7.24
CA VAL A 40 -12.87 -19.57 6.52
C VAL A 40 -11.54 -20.31 6.56
N ALA A 41 -10.92 -20.52 5.40
CA ALA A 41 -9.52 -20.93 5.28
C ALA A 41 -8.71 -19.80 4.66
N MET A 42 -7.56 -19.48 5.26
CA MET A 42 -6.58 -18.50 4.76
C MET A 42 -5.25 -19.21 4.52
N LEU A 43 -4.76 -19.16 3.29
CA LEU A 43 -3.53 -19.82 2.86
C LEU A 43 -2.45 -18.80 2.58
N GLU A 44 -1.34 -18.87 3.32
CA GLU A 44 -0.14 -18.04 3.13
C GLU A 44 1.01 -18.93 2.65
N LYS A 45 1.73 -18.47 1.62
CA LYS A 45 2.86 -19.22 1.03
C LYS A 45 4.11 -19.22 1.87
N GLU A 46 4.30 -18.19 2.69
CA GLU A 46 5.48 -18.00 3.55
C GLU A 46 5.12 -18.27 5.01
N HIS A 47 6.14 -18.28 5.88
CA HIS A 47 5.97 -18.37 7.33
C HIS A 47 6.20 -17.01 7.97
N HIS A 48 5.37 -16.63 8.93
CA HIS A 48 5.57 -15.44 9.73
C HIS A 48 6.55 -15.71 10.88
N PRO A 49 7.37 -14.72 11.26
CA PRO A 49 7.50 -13.38 10.68
C PRO A 49 8.24 -13.42 9.34
N ARG A 50 7.70 -12.72 8.32
CA ARG A 50 8.32 -12.62 6.99
C ARG A 50 8.56 -11.17 6.61
N PHE A 51 9.67 -10.93 5.89
CA PHE A 51 9.99 -9.58 5.45
C PHE A 51 8.96 -9.05 4.43
N HIS A 52 8.49 -7.84 4.68
CA HIS A 52 7.70 -7.06 3.72
C HIS A 52 8.03 -5.58 3.88
N ILE A 53 7.98 -4.79 2.80
CA ILE A 53 8.13 -3.33 2.86
C ILE A 53 6.75 -2.65 2.99
N GLY A 54 6.72 -1.40 3.51
CA GLY A 54 5.52 -0.62 3.75
C GLY A 54 5.24 -0.45 5.25
N GLU A 55 6.21 0.14 5.93
CA GLU A 55 6.35 0.19 7.40
C GLU A 55 5.71 1.43 8.03
N SER A 56 5.21 2.36 7.22
CA SER A 56 4.56 3.58 7.70
C SER A 56 3.04 3.46 7.61
N LEU A 57 2.34 3.64 8.72
CA LEU A 57 0.89 3.57 8.81
C LEU A 57 0.25 4.97 8.80
N LEU A 58 -1.07 5.01 8.59
CA LEU A 58 -1.89 6.21 8.65
C LEU A 58 -2.78 6.22 9.89
N PRO A 59 -3.16 7.40 10.42
CA PRO A 59 -4.06 7.52 11.57
C PRO A 59 -5.35 6.71 11.42
N ALA A 60 -5.93 6.67 10.22
CA ALA A 60 -7.15 5.88 9.96
C ALA A 60 -6.96 4.35 10.14
N ASN A 61 -5.74 3.83 10.20
CA ASN A 61 -5.52 2.42 10.54
C ASN A 61 -5.82 2.13 12.02
N VAL A 62 -5.69 3.13 12.90
CA VAL A 62 -5.85 2.93 14.36
C VAL A 62 -7.24 2.40 14.70
N SER A 63 -8.29 2.99 14.13
CA SER A 63 -9.67 2.54 14.32
C SER A 63 -9.92 1.11 13.79
N LEU A 64 -9.23 0.73 12.71
CA LEU A 64 -9.33 -0.64 12.18
C LEU A 64 -8.65 -1.66 13.10
N PHE A 65 -7.54 -1.29 13.75
CA PHE A 65 -6.92 -2.12 14.77
C PHE A 65 -7.76 -2.24 16.03
N ASP A 66 -8.48 -1.17 16.43
CA ASP A 66 -9.46 -1.23 17.50
C ASP A 66 -10.58 -2.24 17.19
N GLU A 67 -11.14 -2.18 15.98
CA GLU A 67 -12.21 -3.09 15.55
C GLU A 67 -11.74 -4.55 15.46
N LEU A 68 -10.49 -4.77 15.06
CA LEU A 68 -9.86 -6.09 15.06
C LEU A 68 -9.40 -6.56 16.45
N GLY A 69 -9.39 -5.67 17.45
CA GLY A 69 -8.96 -5.97 18.82
C GLY A 69 -7.45 -6.23 18.95
N VAL A 70 -6.63 -5.66 18.06
CA VAL A 70 -5.16 -5.84 18.02
C VAL A 70 -4.39 -4.55 18.31
N ARG A 71 -5.08 -3.47 18.72
CA ARG A 71 -4.45 -2.17 18.90
C ARG A 71 -3.29 -2.22 19.89
N ALA A 72 -3.47 -2.89 21.02
CA ALA A 72 -2.44 -2.97 22.06
C ALA A 72 -1.17 -3.68 21.57
N GLU A 73 -1.34 -4.76 20.81
CA GLU A 73 -0.22 -5.49 20.22
C GLU A 73 0.51 -4.64 19.18
N VAL A 74 -0.23 -3.90 18.34
CA VAL A 74 0.37 -2.98 17.33
C VAL A 74 1.07 -1.80 18.00
N GLU A 75 0.50 -1.25 19.07
CA GLU A 75 1.13 -0.18 19.85
C GLU A 75 2.45 -0.63 20.49
N ALA A 76 2.51 -1.87 20.95
CA ALA A 76 3.72 -2.43 21.59
C ALA A 76 4.92 -2.54 20.65
N ILE A 77 4.70 -2.72 19.35
CA ILE A 77 5.75 -2.78 18.31
C ILE A 77 5.93 -1.45 17.57
N GLY A 78 5.06 -0.48 17.81
CA GLY A 78 4.92 0.74 17.01
C GLY A 78 5.78 1.90 17.51
N MET A 79 6.52 2.55 16.62
CA MET A 79 7.08 3.87 16.86
C MET A 79 6.01 4.94 16.63
N PRO A 80 5.62 5.76 17.63
CA PRO A 80 4.57 6.77 17.46
C PRO A 80 4.90 7.80 16.38
N LYS A 81 3.96 7.99 15.44
CA LYS A 81 4.06 8.91 14.31
C LYS A 81 2.97 9.97 14.43
N TRP A 82 3.33 11.20 14.74
CA TRP A 82 2.38 12.31 14.94
C TRP A 82 2.16 13.17 13.69
N GLY A 83 2.96 12.96 12.64
CA GLY A 83 2.90 13.75 11.43
C GLY A 83 3.89 13.29 10.39
N ALA A 84 4.30 14.22 9.53
CA ALA A 84 5.33 14.02 8.53
C ALA A 84 6.18 15.27 8.35
N GLU A 85 7.43 15.08 7.95
CA GLU A 85 8.33 16.13 7.53
C GLU A 85 8.58 16.03 6.02
N PHE A 86 8.62 17.20 5.36
CA PHE A 86 8.94 17.32 3.94
C PHE A 86 10.21 18.16 3.78
N VAL A 87 11.18 17.64 3.01
CA VAL A 87 12.45 18.30 2.73
C VAL A 87 12.60 18.43 1.22
N SER A 88 12.86 19.67 0.76
CA SER A 88 13.01 19.97 -0.66
C SER A 88 14.32 20.75 -0.91
N PRO A 89 15.10 20.37 -1.94
CA PRO A 89 16.35 21.09 -2.25
C PRO A 89 16.14 22.53 -2.73
N GLN A 90 14.89 22.94 -3.03
CA GLN A 90 14.56 24.30 -3.44
C GLN A 90 14.09 25.19 -2.30
N HIS A 91 13.98 24.66 -1.08
CA HIS A 91 13.49 25.39 0.10
C HIS A 91 14.52 25.33 1.22
N ALA A 92 14.78 26.47 1.85
CA ALA A 92 15.80 26.57 2.90
C ALA A 92 15.44 25.83 4.19
N GLN A 93 14.14 25.68 4.46
CA GLN A 93 13.64 25.04 5.68
C GLN A 93 12.73 23.84 5.35
N PRO A 94 12.78 22.76 6.14
CA PRO A 94 11.82 21.69 6.03
C PRO A 94 10.42 22.13 6.47
N SER A 95 9.39 21.51 5.91
CA SER A 95 8.00 21.69 6.33
C SER A 95 7.56 20.54 7.21
N ASN A 96 6.97 20.83 8.35
CA ASN A 96 6.42 19.85 9.26
C ASN A 96 4.89 19.97 9.30
N ILE A 97 4.22 18.84 9.22
CA ILE A 97 2.76 18.74 9.37
C ILE A 97 2.43 17.84 10.55
N GLU A 98 1.36 18.15 11.27
CA GLU A 98 0.83 17.31 12.36
C GLU A 98 -0.55 16.78 11.98
N PHE A 99 -0.81 15.50 12.25
CA PHE A 99 -2.13 14.91 11.97
C PHE A 99 -3.22 15.51 12.85
N ALA A 100 -2.86 16.01 14.04
CA ALA A 100 -3.78 16.74 14.92
C ALA A 100 -4.36 18.02 14.28
N ASP A 101 -3.74 18.54 13.22
CA ASP A 101 -4.25 19.68 12.45
C ASP A 101 -5.26 19.28 11.37
N ALA A 102 -5.54 17.98 11.15
CA ALA A 102 -6.55 17.51 10.22
C ALA A 102 -7.98 17.98 10.62
N LEU A 103 -8.96 17.80 9.74
CA LEU A 103 -10.36 18.14 10.03
C LEU A 103 -10.94 17.32 11.18
N ASP A 104 -10.67 16.01 11.16
CA ASP A 104 -11.01 15.12 12.28
C ASP A 104 -9.84 15.08 13.27
N LYS A 105 -10.12 15.54 14.49
CA LYS A 105 -9.15 15.59 15.60
C LYS A 105 -9.01 14.29 16.37
N SER A 106 -9.87 13.32 16.12
CA SER A 106 -9.85 12.00 16.80
C SER A 106 -8.71 11.09 16.34
N MET A 107 -8.05 11.45 15.24
CA MET A 107 -6.97 10.68 14.60
C MET A 107 -5.63 11.44 14.63
N PRO A 108 -5.04 11.74 15.81
CA PRO A 108 -3.87 12.62 15.91
C PRO A 108 -2.54 11.93 15.64
N TYR A 109 -2.50 10.59 15.53
CA TYR A 109 -1.28 9.82 15.35
C TYR A 109 -1.51 8.47 14.65
N ALA A 110 -0.42 7.86 14.25
CA ALA A 110 -0.30 6.50 13.77
C ALA A 110 0.96 5.86 14.34
N TRP A 111 1.39 4.73 13.76
CA TRP A 111 2.66 4.08 14.08
C TRP A 111 3.50 3.81 12.84
N GLN A 112 4.81 3.79 13.03
CA GLN A 112 5.74 3.11 12.14
C GLN A 112 5.98 1.71 12.74
N VAL A 113 5.89 0.68 11.91
CA VAL A 113 5.98 -0.70 12.36
C VAL A 113 6.85 -1.55 11.45
N ARG A 114 7.49 -2.56 12.00
CA ARG A 114 8.02 -3.66 11.20
C ARG A 114 6.83 -4.43 10.60
N ARG A 115 6.81 -4.54 9.28
CA ARG A 115 5.74 -5.26 8.60
C ARG A 115 5.73 -6.76 8.91
N SER A 116 6.90 -7.35 9.19
CA SER A 116 6.98 -8.75 9.64
C SER A 116 6.18 -8.98 10.92
N GLU A 117 6.28 -8.07 11.89
CA GLU A 117 5.59 -8.15 13.18
C GLU A 117 4.10 -7.81 13.04
N LEU A 118 3.77 -6.73 12.31
CA LEU A 118 2.37 -6.35 12.07
C LEU A 118 1.61 -7.45 11.35
N ASP A 119 2.19 -7.98 10.26
CA ASP A 119 1.54 -9.01 9.45
C ASP A 119 1.32 -10.29 10.29
N GLU A 120 2.29 -10.65 11.16
CA GLU A 120 2.14 -11.77 12.08
C GLU A 120 1.02 -11.54 13.09
N ILE A 121 0.96 -10.37 13.75
CA ILE A 121 -0.12 -10.02 14.69
C ILE A 121 -1.49 -10.22 14.02
N LEU A 122 -1.67 -9.69 12.81
CA LEU A 122 -2.93 -9.81 12.08
C LEU A 122 -3.24 -11.26 11.70
N PHE A 123 -2.24 -12.02 11.25
CA PHE A 123 -2.38 -13.42 10.88
C PHE A 123 -2.76 -14.29 12.08
N ARG A 124 -2.07 -14.14 13.21
CA ARG A 124 -2.38 -14.88 14.45
C ARG A 124 -3.75 -14.48 15.02
N ASN A 125 -4.14 -13.21 14.88
CA ASN A 125 -5.47 -12.76 15.28
C ASN A 125 -6.58 -13.43 14.45
N ALA A 126 -6.37 -13.63 13.14
CA ALA A 126 -7.31 -14.37 12.31
C ALA A 126 -7.47 -15.83 12.76
N ALA A 127 -6.36 -16.51 13.06
CA ALA A 127 -6.38 -17.87 13.61
C ALA A 127 -7.11 -17.92 14.98
N LYS A 128 -6.79 -16.99 15.87
CA LYS A 128 -7.43 -16.86 17.20
C LYS A 128 -8.93 -16.55 17.10
N SER A 129 -9.36 -15.89 16.04
CA SER A 129 -10.78 -15.59 15.77
C SER A 129 -11.55 -16.77 15.17
N GLY A 130 -10.88 -17.90 14.86
CA GLY A 130 -11.50 -19.12 14.37
C GLY A 130 -11.27 -19.45 12.88
N ALA A 131 -10.50 -18.63 12.15
CA ALA A 131 -10.10 -18.96 10.79
C ALA A 131 -9.07 -20.10 10.76
N ARG A 132 -9.14 -20.98 9.77
CA ARG A 132 -8.08 -21.94 9.45
C ARG A 132 -6.94 -21.20 8.74
N ALA A 133 -6.01 -20.65 9.49
CA ALA A 133 -4.87 -19.89 8.96
C ALA A 133 -3.67 -20.82 8.79
N LEU A 134 -3.28 -21.10 7.56
CA LEU A 134 -2.23 -22.07 7.19
C LEU A 134 -1.08 -21.37 6.50
N GLU A 135 0.12 -21.55 7.03
CA GLU A 135 1.39 -21.11 6.47
C GLU A 135 2.01 -22.20 5.57
N GLY A 136 2.95 -21.87 4.71
CA GLY A 136 3.60 -22.81 3.79
C GLY A 136 2.67 -23.35 2.68
N HIS A 137 1.50 -22.73 2.47
CA HIS A 137 0.51 -23.18 1.49
C HIS A 137 0.38 -22.21 0.31
N GLN A 138 0.93 -22.58 -0.82
CA GLN A 138 0.94 -21.76 -2.02
C GLN A 138 -0.15 -22.13 -3.02
N VAL A 139 -1.12 -21.25 -3.23
CA VAL A 139 -2.11 -21.39 -4.31
C VAL A 139 -1.43 -21.14 -5.65
N LYS A 140 -1.53 -22.12 -6.56
CA LYS A 140 -0.91 -22.07 -7.90
C LYS A 140 -1.89 -21.65 -8.97
N ARG A 141 -3.12 -22.16 -8.89
CA ARG A 141 -4.16 -21.97 -9.89
C ARG A 141 -5.54 -22.05 -9.27
N VAL A 142 -6.53 -21.40 -9.90
CA VAL A 142 -7.93 -21.45 -9.49
C VAL A 142 -8.81 -21.68 -10.70
N ALA A 143 -9.74 -22.65 -10.60
CA ALA A 143 -10.82 -22.86 -11.54
C ALA A 143 -12.14 -22.43 -10.92
N PHE A 144 -13.07 -21.90 -11.73
CA PHE A 144 -14.38 -21.42 -11.29
C PHE A 144 -15.52 -22.15 -12.02
N ASP A 145 -16.59 -22.42 -11.28
CA ASP A 145 -17.84 -22.93 -11.82
C ASP A 145 -19.05 -22.18 -11.23
N ALA A 146 -20.26 -22.64 -11.48
CA ALA A 146 -21.49 -21.99 -11.00
C ALA A 146 -21.63 -22.02 -9.45
N GLU A 147 -21.00 -22.98 -8.79
CA GLU A 147 -21.17 -23.22 -7.35
C GLU A 147 -20.04 -22.58 -6.52
N GLY A 148 -18.87 -22.32 -7.12
CA GLY A 148 -17.73 -21.77 -6.38
C GLY A 148 -16.43 -21.79 -7.13
N ALA A 149 -15.35 -22.12 -6.41
CA ALA A 149 -14.01 -22.19 -6.94
C ALA A 149 -13.27 -23.42 -6.43
N THR A 150 -12.35 -23.95 -7.25
CA THR A 150 -11.41 -24.99 -6.88
C THR A 150 -9.99 -24.48 -7.05
N ALA A 151 -9.20 -24.48 -5.99
CA ALA A 151 -7.83 -24.03 -5.98
C ALA A 151 -6.85 -25.23 -5.93
N GLU A 152 -5.85 -25.18 -6.79
CA GLU A 152 -4.68 -26.07 -6.74
C GLU A 152 -3.65 -25.44 -5.81
N VAL A 153 -3.25 -26.16 -4.77
CA VAL A 153 -2.38 -25.66 -3.70
C VAL A 153 -1.18 -26.61 -3.53
N MET A 154 -0.02 -26.03 -3.37
CA MET A 154 1.18 -26.72 -2.90
C MET A 154 1.23 -26.55 -1.37
N GLY A 155 1.14 -27.64 -0.64
CA GLY A 155 1.23 -27.66 0.82
C GLY A 155 2.63 -27.46 1.35
N GLU A 156 2.77 -27.31 2.64
CA GLU A 156 4.05 -27.12 3.34
C GLU A 156 5.03 -28.30 3.12
N ASP A 157 4.50 -29.51 3.04
CA ASP A 157 5.26 -30.74 2.76
C ASP A 157 5.65 -30.90 1.29
N GLY A 158 5.28 -29.94 0.42
CA GLY A 158 5.45 -30.03 -1.03
C GLY A 158 4.39 -30.90 -1.73
N GLY A 159 3.42 -31.44 -0.99
CA GLY A 159 2.31 -32.23 -1.53
C GLY A 159 1.29 -31.34 -2.27
N ALA A 160 0.76 -31.87 -3.37
CA ALA A 160 -0.33 -31.22 -4.10
C ALA A 160 -1.66 -31.44 -3.35
N GLN A 161 -2.38 -30.36 -3.12
CA GLN A 161 -3.68 -30.34 -2.46
C GLN A 161 -4.70 -29.65 -3.37
N THR A 162 -5.97 -30.00 -3.20
CA THR A 162 -7.09 -29.36 -3.90
C THR A 162 -8.09 -28.83 -2.87
N TRP A 163 -8.37 -27.53 -2.94
CA TRP A 163 -9.28 -26.83 -2.05
C TRP A 163 -10.55 -26.40 -2.79
N ARG A 164 -11.70 -26.77 -2.26
CA ARG A 164 -13.00 -26.32 -2.78
C ARG A 164 -13.60 -25.27 -1.86
N CYS A 165 -14.12 -24.16 -2.44
CA CYS A 165 -14.82 -23.12 -1.70
C CYS A 165 -16.03 -22.56 -2.47
N ARG A 166 -16.97 -21.94 -1.75
CA ARG A 166 -18.12 -21.23 -2.35
C ARG A 166 -17.74 -19.84 -2.85
N TYR A 167 -16.75 -19.21 -2.21
CA TYR A 167 -16.23 -17.89 -2.59
C TYR A 167 -14.73 -17.84 -2.40
N LEU A 168 -14.01 -17.27 -3.36
CA LEU A 168 -12.55 -17.13 -3.29
C LEU A 168 -12.15 -15.65 -3.22
N ILE A 169 -11.24 -15.36 -2.31
CA ILE A 169 -10.63 -14.04 -2.16
C ILE A 169 -9.16 -14.12 -2.56
N ASP A 170 -8.77 -13.28 -3.51
CA ASP A 170 -7.37 -13.05 -3.82
C ASP A 170 -6.85 -11.83 -3.03
N ALA A 171 -6.13 -12.11 -1.96
CA ALA A 171 -5.38 -11.16 -1.14
C ALA A 171 -3.85 -11.42 -1.27
N SER A 172 -3.42 -11.99 -2.40
CA SER A 172 -2.02 -12.37 -2.67
C SER A 172 -1.06 -11.17 -2.82
N GLY A 173 -1.57 -9.96 -2.59
CA GLY A 173 -0.79 -8.75 -2.66
C GLY A 173 -0.20 -8.55 -4.07
N ARG A 174 1.10 -8.25 -4.14
CA ARG A 174 1.78 -7.93 -5.41
C ARG A 174 1.96 -9.12 -6.35
N ASP A 175 1.75 -10.35 -5.89
CA ASP A 175 1.74 -11.54 -6.75
C ASP A 175 0.55 -11.51 -7.72
N THR A 176 -0.55 -10.87 -7.32
CA THR A 176 -1.74 -10.64 -8.17
C THR A 176 -2.21 -11.93 -8.85
N LEU A 177 -2.44 -12.99 -8.06
CA LEU A 177 -2.72 -14.34 -8.55
C LEU A 177 -3.82 -14.38 -9.63
N LEU A 178 -5.03 -13.94 -9.29
CA LEU A 178 -6.15 -13.96 -10.23
C LEU A 178 -5.99 -12.94 -11.35
N ALA A 179 -5.51 -11.72 -11.07
CA ALA A 179 -5.30 -10.71 -12.08
C ALA A 179 -4.25 -11.15 -13.12
N SER A 180 -3.22 -11.90 -12.69
CA SER A 180 -2.22 -12.53 -13.55
C SER A 180 -2.82 -13.70 -14.34
N GLN A 181 -3.56 -14.60 -13.68
CA GLN A 181 -4.22 -15.73 -14.30
C GLN A 181 -5.22 -15.30 -15.39
N PHE A 182 -5.99 -14.25 -15.11
CA PHE A 182 -6.99 -13.69 -16.05
C PHE A 182 -6.37 -12.72 -17.07
N ARG A 183 -5.09 -12.39 -16.94
CA ARG A 183 -4.38 -11.39 -17.79
C ARG A 183 -5.08 -10.03 -17.77
N THR A 184 -5.56 -9.60 -16.62
CA THR A 184 -6.30 -8.34 -16.44
C THR A 184 -5.47 -7.25 -15.78
N LYS A 185 -4.24 -7.57 -15.36
CA LYS A 185 -3.31 -6.61 -14.74
C LYS A 185 -2.79 -5.64 -15.78
N THR A 186 -3.06 -4.35 -15.58
CA THR A 186 -2.61 -3.25 -16.44
C THR A 186 -1.68 -2.33 -15.66
N ARG A 187 -0.47 -2.10 -16.16
CA ARG A 187 0.47 -1.13 -15.58
C ARG A 187 0.04 0.28 -15.93
N HIS A 188 0.26 1.21 -15.01
CA HIS A 188 0.00 2.61 -15.29
C HIS A 188 1.11 3.17 -16.20
N PRO A 189 0.80 3.67 -17.41
CA PRO A 189 1.82 4.00 -18.42
C PRO A 189 2.74 5.16 -18.02
N LYS A 190 2.32 5.99 -17.06
CA LYS A 190 3.03 7.24 -16.68
C LYS A 190 3.61 7.20 -15.27
N HIS A 191 3.52 6.08 -14.55
CA HIS A 191 3.95 5.98 -13.15
C HIS A 191 4.58 4.61 -12.89
N ALA A 192 5.74 4.38 -13.49
CA ALA A 192 6.52 3.17 -13.31
C ALA A 192 7.78 3.50 -12.49
N SER A 193 7.63 3.75 -11.20
CA SER A 193 8.75 3.91 -10.29
C SER A 193 9.19 2.59 -9.68
N ALA A 194 10.40 2.54 -9.15
CA ALA A 194 10.90 1.45 -8.34
C ALA A 194 11.71 2.00 -7.18
N ALA A 195 11.84 1.22 -6.12
CA ALA A 195 12.61 1.61 -4.95
C ALA A 195 13.84 0.74 -4.76
N VAL A 196 14.90 1.38 -4.24
CA VAL A 196 16.06 0.74 -3.64
C VAL A 196 16.13 1.16 -2.20
N PHE A 197 16.27 0.23 -1.25
CA PHE A 197 16.10 0.53 0.17
C PHE A 197 16.90 -0.40 1.08
N GLY A 198 17.11 0.06 2.31
CA GLY A 198 17.73 -0.70 3.39
C GLY A 198 17.36 -0.14 4.75
N HIS A 199 17.73 -0.85 5.80
CA HIS A 199 17.57 -0.39 7.19
C HIS A 199 18.91 0.05 7.74
N PHE A 200 18.91 1.14 8.52
CA PHE A 200 20.12 1.72 9.10
C PHE A 200 19.99 1.83 10.61
N ARG A 201 21.06 1.58 11.33
CA ARG A 201 21.23 1.99 12.73
C ARG A 201 21.90 3.35 12.80
N ASN A 202 21.78 4.06 13.90
CA ASN A 202 22.42 5.33 14.19
C ASN A 202 22.12 6.46 13.18
N ALA A 203 21.03 6.34 12.40
CA ALA A 203 20.56 7.43 11.57
C ALA A 203 20.01 8.56 12.45
N ARG A 204 20.41 9.83 12.19
CA ARG A 204 19.98 10.99 12.97
C ARG A 204 18.48 11.27 12.73
N ARG A 205 17.67 11.02 13.74
CA ARG A 205 16.22 11.22 13.74
C ARG A 205 15.85 12.65 14.15
N LEU A 206 14.59 13.00 13.99
CA LEU A 206 14.03 14.21 14.60
C LEU A 206 13.98 14.07 16.12
N GLU A 207 13.85 15.20 16.83
CA GLU A 207 13.85 15.21 18.27
C GLU A 207 12.44 15.19 18.87
N GLY A 208 12.32 14.67 20.09
CA GLY A 208 11.12 14.70 20.90
C GLY A 208 9.93 14.03 20.23
N LYS A 209 8.75 14.64 20.29
CA LYS A 209 7.51 14.11 19.74
C LYS A 209 7.58 13.78 18.24
N LYS A 210 8.48 14.41 17.50
CA LYS A 210 8.64 14.24 16.06
C LYS A 210 9.56 13.06 15.68
N GLU A 211 10.21 12.41 16.64
CA GLU A 211 11.19 11.35 16.38
C GLU A 211 10.67 10.28 15.43
N GLY A 212 9.42 9.81 15.61
CA GLY A 212 8.81 8.78 14.77
C GLY A 212 8.12 9.31 13.50
N ASN A 213 8.19 10.61 13.22
CA ASN A 213 7.59 11.14 11.98
C ASN A 213 8.34 10.62 10.76
N ILE A 214 7.60 10.27 9.72
CA ILE A 214 8.20 9.99 8.41
C ILE A 214 8.77 11.28 7.83
N THR A 215 9.99 11.23 7.27
CA THR A 215 10.49 12.32 6.41
C THR A 215 10.45 11.90 4.95
N ILE A 216 9.89 12.75 4.10
CA ILE A 216 9.92 12.67 2.65
C ILE A 216 10.93 13.69 2.13
N LEU A 217 12.00 13.20 1.51
CA LEU A 217 13.04 14.06 0.95
C LEU A 217 13.01 13.98 -0.57
N TRP A 218 12.75 15.10 -1.24
CA TRP A 218 12.85 15.15 -2.70
C TRP A 218 14.30 15.31 -3.15
N PHE A 219 14.62 14.67 -4.27
CA PHE A 219 15.85 14.90 -5.01
C PHE A 219 15.56 14.92 -6.52
N GLU A 220 16.55 15.09 -7.36
CA GLU A 220 16.37 15.31 -8.80
C GLU A 220 15.65 14.15 -9.51
N HIS A 221 15.95 12.91 -9.12
CA HIS A 221 15.49 11.71 -9.82
C HIS A 221 14.37 10.96 -9.08
N GLY A 222 13.78 11.56 -8.03
CA GLY A 222 12.70 10.93 -7.26
C GLY A 222 12.53 11.50 -5.86
N TRP A 223 12.34 10.62 -4.91
CA TRP A 223 12.19 10.99 -3.50
C TRP A 223 12.67 9.86 -2.59
N PHE A 224 13.04 10.19 -1.36
CA PHE A 224 13.39 9.25 -0.31
C PHE A 224 12.31 9.21 0.75
N TRP A 225 12.09 8.03 1.32
CA TRP A 225 11.50 7.91 2.64
C TRP A 225 12.58 7.74 3.70
N PHE A 226 12.30 8.25 4.89
CA PHE A 226 13.06 8.05 6.11
C PHE A 226 12.07 7.73 7.22
N ILE A 227 12.01 6.47 7.65
CA ILE A 227 10.98 5.91 8.55
C ILE A 227 11.67 5.35 9.80
N PRO A 228 11.68 6.08 10.94
CA PRO A 228 12.17 5.57 12.21
C PRO A 228 11.32 4.42 12.72
N LEU A 229 11.94 3.34 13.20
CA LEU A 229 11.28 2.17 13.77
C LEU A 229 11.56 2.05 15.27
N ALA A 230 10.70 1.31 15.99
CA ALA A 230 10.78 1.18 17.44
C ALA A 230 12.03 0.42 17.92
N ASP A 231 12.57 -0.49 17.09
CA ASP A 231 13.80 -1.24 17.37
C ASP A 231 15.11 -0.43 17.27
N GLY A 232 15.02 0.89 17.11
CA GLY A 232 16.17 1.78 16.94
C GLY A 232 16.69 1.88 15.50
N SER A 233 16.24 1.02 14.59
CA SER A 233 16.58 1.12 13.17
C SER A 233 15.73 2.15 12.43
N THR A 234 16.20 2.59 11.27
CA THR A 234 15.48 3.50 10.39
C THR A 234 15.42 2.90 8.98
N SER A 235 14.22 2.72 8.45
CA SER A 235 14.02 2.31 7.07
C SER A 235 14.22 3.50 6.14
N ILE A 236 15.09 3.34 5.15
CA ILE A 236 15.42 4.38 4.18
C ILE A 236 15.34 3.78 2.78
N GLY A 237 14.68 4.49 1.87
CA GLY A 237 14.63 4.04 0.49
C GLY A 237 14.43 5.16 -0.50
N ALA A 238 15.05 4.99 -1.65
CA ALA A 238 14.98 5.86 -2.80
C ALA A 238 13.95 5.34 -3.78
N VAL A 239 12.86 6.07 -3.98
CA VAL A 239 11.91 5.81 -5.07
C VAL A 239 12.36 6.61 -6.28
N CYS A 240 12.81 5.89 -7.29
CA CYS A 240 13.47 6.48 -8.45
C CYS A 240 12.65 6.25 -9.73
N TRP A 241 12.81 7.17 -10.67
CA TRP A 241 12.26 7.02 -12.00
C TRP A 241 13.04 5.96 -12.81
N PRO A 242 12.38 5.23 -13.72
CA PRO A 242 13.01 4.15 -14.48
C PRO A 242 14.28 4.55 -15.24
N TYR A 243 14.30 5.75 -15.85
CA TYR A 243 15.50 6.24 -16.55
C TYR A 243 16.72 6.32 -15.64
N PHE A 244 16.55 6.75 -14.38
CA PHE A 244 17.63 6.84 -13.41
C PHE A 244 18.08 5.45 -12.94
N LEU A 245 17.15 4.52 -12.72
CA LEU A 245 17.48 3.15 -12.37
C LEU A 245 18.32 2.44 -13.44
N LYS A 246 18.11 2.77 -14.72
CA LYS A 246 18.95 2.26 -15.82
C LYS A 246 20.40 2.73 -15.76
N THR A 247 20.68 3.88 -15.12
CA THR A 247 22.05 4.36 -14.93
C THR A 247 22.85 3.49 -13.97
N ARG A 248 22.24 2.55 -13.26
CA ARG A 248 22.94 1.61 -12.39
C ARG A 248 23.99 0.80 -13.16
N GLN A 249 23.69 0.38 -14.40
CA GLN A 249 24.55 -0.46 -15.22
C GLN A 249 25.09 -1.67 -14.44
N GLN A 250 26.42 -1.84 -14.35
CA GLN A 250 27.07 -2.95 -13.66
C GLN A 250 27.34 -2.69 -12.16
N ARG A 251 27.02 -1.51 -11.62
CA ARG A 251 27.19 -1.24 -10.19
C ARG A 251 26.35 -2.19 -9.33
N SER A 252 26.88 -2.61 -8.18
CA SER A 252 26.09 -3.35 -7.19
C SER A 252 24.89 -2.53 -6.74
N LEU A 253 23.82 -3.18 -6.27
CA LEU A 253 22.65 -2.48 -5.76
C LEU A 253 23.01 -1.58 -4.58
N LYS A 254 23.90 -2.05 -3.71
CA LYS A 254 24.42 -1.31 -2.56
C LYS A 254 25.16 -0.05 -3.00
N GLN A 255 26.12 -0.15 -3.95
CA GLN A 255 26.84 1.01 -4.45
C GLN A 255 25.89 2.03 -5.09
N PHE A 256 24.95 1.58 -5.91
CA PHE A 256 23.96 2.46 -6.52
C PHE A 256 23.10 3.18 -5.47
N PHE A 257 22.72 2.51 -4.38
CA PHE A 257 21.95 3.09 -3.30
C PHE A 257 22.72 4.19 -2.57
N PHE A 258 23.99 3.95 -2.21
CA PHE A 258 24.83 4.96 -1.56
C PHE A 258 25.14 6.14 -2.48
N ASP A 259 25.41 5.89 -3.77
CA ASP A 259 25.58 6.96 -4.77
C ASP A 259 24.32 7.83 -4.86
N THR A 260 23.13 7.20 -4.77
CA THR A 260 21.85 7.91 -4.79
C THR A 260 21.62 8.73 -3.51
N ILE A 261 21.99 8.19 -2.34
CA ILE A 261 21.95 8.92 -1.05
C ILE A 261 22.82 10.17 -1.12
N ALA A 262 24.03 10.07 -1.68
CA ALA A 262 24.95 11.19 -1.82
C ALA A 262 24.39 12.35 -2.67
N MET A 263 23.41 12.08 -3.55
CA MET A 263 22.71 13.11 -4.34
C MET A 263 21.67 13.90 -3.53
N CYS A 264 21.42 13.52 -2.27
CA CYS A 264 20.50 14.19 -1.35
C CYS A 264 21.25 14.63 -0.08
N PRO A 265 21.91 15.83 -0.05
CA PRO A 265 22.73 16.27 1.06
C PRO A 265 22.04 16.23 2.41
N ALA A 266 20.76 16.62 2.48
CA ALA A 266 19.98 16.59 3.71
C ALA A 266 19.78 15.15 4.26
N LEU A 267 19.74 14.13 3.41
CA LEU A 267 19.72 12.74 3.84
C LEU A 267 21.12 12.24 4.20
N ALA A 268 22.13 12.55 3.36
CA ALA A 268 23.51 12.14 3.61
C ALA A 268 24.01 12.65 4.97
N GLU A 269 23.65 13.87 5.35
CA GLU A 269 23.96 14.46 6.67
C GLU A 269 23.35 13.66 7.83
N ARG A 270 22.11 13.16 7.68
CA ARG A 270 21.47 12.31 8.71
C ARG A 270 22.10 10.92 8.82
N LEU A 271 22.86 10.51 7.83
CA LEU A 271 23.49 9.19 7.74
C LEU A 271 25.00 9.22 8.00
N THR A 272 25.57 10.33 8.49
CA THR A 272 27.01 10.48 8.71
C THR A 272 27.58 9.35 9.58
N ASP A 273 26.87 8.99 10.65
CA ASP A 273 27.26 7.94 11.60
C ASP A 273 26.42 6.66 11.48
N ALA A 274 25.64 6.56 10.39
CA ALA A 274 24.71 5.46 10.22
C ALA A 274 25.35 4.23 9.58
N GLU A 275 24.94 3.07 10.05
CA GLU A 275 25.39 1.77 9.57
C GLU A 275 24.23 0.98 8.94
N LEU A 276 24.48 0.39 7.78
CA LEU A 276 23.51 -0.47 7.11
C LEU A 276 23.34 -1.79 7.90
N VAL A 277 22.10 -2.14 8.25
CA VAL A 277 21.78 -3.36 8.96
C VAL A 277 22.01 -4.57 8.04
N ASP A 278 22.69 -5.59 8.56
CA ASP A 278 22.99 -6.87 7.88
C ASP A 278 23.66 -6.70 6.49
N ASP A 279 24.21 -5.53 6.22
CA ASP A 279 24.82 -5.18 4.92
C ASP A 279 23.88 -5.38 3.72
N GLN A 280 22.54 -5.35 3.94
CA GLN A 280 21.55 -5.70 2.94
C GLN A 280 20.86 -4.48 2.33
N VAL A 281 20.83 -4.45 1.00
CA VAL A 281 20.05 -3.50 0.20
C VAL A 281 19.10 -4.27 -0.69
N HIS A 282 17.84 -3.85 -0.68
CA HIS A 282 16.76 -4.47 -1.43
C HIS A 282 16.29 -3.57 -2.57
N ALA A 283 15.67 -4.19 -3.57
CA ALA A 283 15.00 -3.45 -4.63
C ALA A 283 13.60 -4.01 -4.85
N THR A 284 12.66 -3.12 -5.14
CA THR A 284 11.31 -3.49 -5.53
C THR A 284 10.81 -2.57 -6.63
N GLY A 285 10.15 -3.13 -7.61
CA GLY A 285 9.69 -2.40 -8.79
C GLY A 285 8.20 -2.61 -9.09
N ASN A 286 7.79 -2.14 -10.25
CA ASN A 286 6.41 -2.26 -10.74
C ASN A 286 5.38 -1.55 -9.85
N TYR A 287 5.70 -0.35 -9.40
CA TYR A 287 4.71 0.51 -8.76
C TYR A 287 3.68 0.99 -9.79
N SER A 288 2.46 1.16 -9.35
CA SER A 288 1.31 1.62 -10.13
C SER A 288 0.82 0.64 -11.21
N TYR A 289 -0.08 -0.23 -10.77
CA TYR A 289 -0.89 -1.07 -11.64
C TYR A 289 -2.32 -1.20 -11.07
N THR A 290 -3.23 -1.65 -11.92
CA THR A 290 -4.59 -2.03 -11.52
C THR A 290 -5.05 -3.24 -12.34
N ALA A 291 -5.92 -4.07 -11.76
CA ALA A 291 -6.67 -5.07 -12.50
C ALA A 291 -7.93 -4.43 -13.13
N ASN A 292 -8.35 -4.91 -14.29
CA ASN A 292 -9.52 -4.38 -14.99
C ASN A 292 -10.85 -4.63 -14.26
N ALA A 293 -10.90 -5.66 -13.40
CA ALA A 293 -12.03 -5.97 -12.54
C ALA A 293 -11.52 -6.34 -11.14
N CYS A 294 -12.23 -5.92 -10.09
CA CYS A 294 -11.91 -6.28 -8.72
C CYS A 294 -12.79 -7.41 -8.18
N THR A 295 -13.81 -7.87 -8.90
CA THR A 295 -14.72 -8.93 -8.47
C THR A 295 -15.41 -9.62 -9.64
N GLY A 296 -15.89 -10.83 -9.40
CA GLY A 296 -16.75 -11.61 -10.26
C GLY A 296 -17.84 -12.33 -9.45
N GLU A 297 -18.45 -13.37 -10.01
CA GLU A 297 -19.57 -14.07 -9.34
C GLU A 297 -19.12 -14.78 -8.06
N ARG A 298 -17.94 -15.39 -8.06
CA ARG A 298 -17.41 -16.23 -6.98
C ARG A 298 -16.03 -15.82 -6.49
N TRP A 299 -15.60 -14.59 -6.80
CA TRP A 299 -14.30 -14.11 -6.38
C TRP A 299 -14.24 -12.59 -6.19
N ALA A 300 -13.30 -12.12 -5.37
CA ALA A 300 -12.91 -10.72 -5.28
C ALA A 300 -11.38 -10.59 -5.07
N LEU A 301 -10.83 -9.44 -5.50
CA LEU A 301 -9.45 -9.03 -5.29
C LEU A 301 -9.40 -7.99 -4.18
N LEU A 302 -8.46 -8.11 -3.24
CA LEU A 302 -8.28 -7.17 -2.14
C LEU A 302 -6.89 -6.51 -2.18
N GLY A 303 -6.82 -5.29 -1.69
CA GLY A 303 -5.58 -4.55 -1.56
C GLY A 303 -4.75 -4.54 -2.85
N ASP A 304 -3.47 -4.86 -2.73
CA ASP A 304 -2.53 -4.85 -3.86
C ASP A 304 -2.82 -5.92 -4.92
N ALA A 305 -3.60 -6.96 -4.61
CA ALA A 305 -4.05 -7.91 -5.62
C ALA A 305 -4.97 -7.24 -6.67
N TYR A 306 -5.70 -6.19 -6.28
CA TYR A 306 -6.48 -5.36 -7.20
C TYR A 306 -5.68 -4.20 -7.79
N ALA A 307 -5.10 -3.35 -6.94
CA ALA A 307 -4.44 -2.13 -7.38
C ALA A 307 -3.33 -1.71 -6.41
N PHE A 308 -2.19 -1.34 -6.96
CA PHE A 308 -1.08 -0.77 -6.21
C PHE A 308 -0.72 0.60 -6.78
N ILE A 309 -0.51 1.57 -5.92
CA ILE A 309 -0.04 2.92 -6.26
C ILE A 309 1.27 3.22 -5.53
N ASP A 310 2.00 4.25 -5.97
CA ASP A 310 3.26 4.67 -5.36
C ASP A 310 3.10 4.90 -3.85
N PRO A 311 4.04 4.43 -3.00
CA PRO A 311 3.87 4.40 -1.54
C PRO A 311 4.05 5.75 -0.83
N VAL A 312 4.21 6.85 -1.54
CA VAL A 312 4.59 8.17 -0.96
C VAL A 312 3.69 8.66 0.17
N PHE A 313 2.43 8.25 0.21
CA PHE A 313 1.48 8.63 1.26
C PHE A 313 1.15 7.51 2.25
N SER A 314 1.93 6.43 2.26
CA SER A 314 1.76 5.33 3.24
C SER A 314 0.36 4.67 3.22
N SER A 315 -0.39 4.76 2.13
CA SER A 315 -1.80 4.35 2.06
C SER A 315 -2.04 2.85 1.85
N GLY A 316 -1.00 2.06 1.54
CA GLY A 316 -1.15 0.66 1.11
C GLY A 316 -1.84 -0.23 2.14
N VAL A 317 -1.39 -0.21 3.41
CA VAL A 317 -1.99 -1.03 4.49
C VAL A 317 -3.43 -0.59 4.76
N LEU A 318 -3.70 0.73 4.76
CA LEU A 318 -5.07 1.24 4.94
C LEU A 318 -6.00 0.73 3.84
N LEU A 319 -5.60 0.87 2.57
CA LEU A 319 -6.41 0.42 1.44
C LEU A 319 -6.62 -1.10 1.46
N ALA A 320 -5.60 -1.86 1.85
CA ALA A 320 -5.69 -3.31 1.99
C ALA A 320 -6.72 -3.70 3.06
N MET A 321 -6.64 -3.14 4.26
CA MET A 321 -7.59 -3.41 5.34
C MET A 321 -9.01 -2.93 4.98
N GLN A 322 -9.17 -1.71 4.46
CA GLN A 322 -10.48 -1.19 4.04
C GLN A 322 -11.15 -2.03 2.94
N SER A 323 -10.35 -2.64 2.04
CA SER A 323 -10.87 -3.57 1.04
C SER A 323 -11.48 -4.82 1.68
N ALA A 324 -10.90 -5.30 2.78
CA ALA A 324 -11.42 -6.42 3.55
C ALA A 324 -12.77 -6.10 4.20
N PHE A 325 -12.90 -4.95 4.87
CA PHE A 325 -14.18 -4.48 5.41
C PHE A 325 -15.24 -4.31 4.32
N ALA A 326 -14.85 -3.83 3.13
CA ALA A 326 -15.76 -3.70 1.99
C ALA A 326 -16.21 -5.05 1.43
N ALA A 327 -15.41 -6.10 1.56
CA ALA A 327 -15.71 -7.44 1.04
C ALA A 327 -16.73 -8.22 1.89
N VAL A 328 -16.84 -7.94 3.20
CA VAL A 328 -17.77 -8.64 4.09
C VAL A 328 -19.22 -8.60 3.55
N PRO A 329 -19.85 -7.42 3.31
CA PRO A 329 -21.23 -7.38 2.80
C PRO A 329 -21.37 -7.96 1.38
N LEU A 330 -20.31 -7.94 0.56
CA LEU A 330 -20.31 -8.60 -0.75
C LEU A 330 -20.43 -10.13 -0.60
N ILE A 331 -19.64 -10.72 0.30
CA ILE A 331 -19.62 -12.17 0.55
C ILE A 331 -20.95 -12.60 1.14
N GLU A 332 -21.47 -11.91 2.17
CA GLU A 332 -22.76 -12.17 2.77
C GLU A 332 -23.90 -12.13 1.74
N ALA A 333 -23.96 -11.07 0.94
CA ALA A 333 -24.98 -10.93 -0.07
C ALA A 333 -24.89 -12.05 -1.13
N THR A 334 -23.66 -12.42 -1.53
CA THR A 334 -23.47 -13.47 -2.55
C THR A 334 -23.85 -14.86 -2.05
N LEU A 335 -23.51 -15.17 -0.79
CA LEU A 335 -23.69 -16.51 -0.24
C LEU A 335 -25.06 -16.75 0.37
N ASP A 336 -25.62 -15.73 1.04
CA ASP A 336 -26.85 -15.87 1.83
C ASP A 336 -28.06 -15.18 1.19
N ARG A 337 -27.83 -14.13 0.40
CA ARG A 337 -28.89 -13.28 -0.18
C ARG A 337 -28.66 -13.03 -1.67
N PRO A 338 -28.71 -14.07 -2.53
CA PRO A 338 -28.30 -13.98 -3.94
C PRO A 338 -29.01 -12.87 -4.74
N ARG A 339 -30.24 -12.50 -4.33
CA ARG A 339 -30.99 -11.40 -4.96
C ARG A 339 -30.32 -10.03 -4.77
N GLU A 340 -29.55 -9.85 -3.69
CA GLU A 340 -28.79 -8.62 -3.37
C GLU A 340 -27.38 -8.62 -3.97
N GLY A 341 -26.88 -9.76 -4.42
CA GLY A 341 -25.49 -9.96 -4.86
C GLY A 341 -25.02 -8.96 -5.93
N ALA A 342 -25.88 -8.63 -6.90
CA ALA A 342 -25.53 -7.67 -7.94
C ALA A 342 -25.40 -6.24 -7.41
N ALA A 343 -26.20 -5.84 -6.43
CA ALA A 343 -26.10 -4.52 -5.79
C ALA A 343 -24.86 -4.44 -4.89
N ALA A 344 -24.60 -5.47 -4.10
CA ALA A 344 -23.42 -5.59 -3.25
C ALA A 344 -22.13 -5.56 -4.07
N ARG A 345 -22.10 -6.22 -5.22
CA ARG A 345 -20.96 -6.19 -6.15
C ARG A 345 -20.67 -4.76 -6.64
N ARG A 346 -21.68 -4.04 -7.10
CA ARG A 346 -21.52 -2.63 -7.51
C ARG A 346 -21.04 -1.73 -6.38
N ALA A 347 -21.55 -1.91 -5.17
CA ALA A 347 -21.11 -1.16 -4.00
C ALA A 347 -19.64 -1.45 -3.65
N PHE A 348 -19.23 -2.72 -3.72
CA PHE A 348 -17.85 -3.13 -3.54
C PHE A 348 -16.94 -2.50 -4.60
N GLU A 349 -17.28 -2.60 -5.89
CA GLU A 349 -16.52 -2.01 -7.01
C GLU A 349 -16.32 -0.50 -6.81
N GLN A 350 -17.36 0.22 -6.39
CA GLN A 350 -17.27 1.65 -6.10
C GLN A 350 -16.29 1.94 -4.96
N LYS A 351 -16.35 1.19 -3.86
CA LYS A 351 -15.43 1.34 -2.73
C LYS A 351 -13.99 1.02 -3.13
N MET A 352 -13.78 -0.07 -3.89
CA MET A 352 -12.46 -0.48 -4.35
C MET A 352 -11.81 0.55 -5.28
N ALA A 353 -12.57 1.17 -6.15
CA ALA A 353 -12.07 2.21 -7.06
C ALA A 353 -11.82 3.55 -6.37
N PHE A 354 -12.53 3.84 -5.28
CA PHE A 354 -12.55 5.15 -4.64
C PHE A 354 -11.20 5.54 -4.02
N GLY A 355 -10.65 4.73 -3.11
CA GLY A 355 -9.40 5.03 -2.42
C GLY A 355 -8.23 5.22 -3.38
N PRO A 356 -7.93 4.25 -4.27
CA PRO A 356 -6.87 4.39 -5.27
C PRO A 356 -7.04 5.64 -6.15
N ARG A 357 -8.26 5.99 -6.56
CA ARG A 357 -8.53 7.19 -7.37
C ARG A 357 -8.20 8.48 -6.63
N GLU A 358 -8.65 8.62 -5.39
CA GLU A 358 -8.45 9.86 -4.64
C GLU A 358 -6.97 10.07 -4.27
N PHE A 359 -6.29 9.02 -3.79
CA PHE A 359 -4.85 9.10 -3.51
C PHE A 359 -4.02 9.32 -4.77
N SER A 360 -4.32 8.63 -5.87
CA SER A 360 -3.55 8.73 -7.12
C SER A 360 -3.47 10.15 -7.66
N TRP A 361 -4.55 10.95 -7.51
CA TRP A 361 -4.53 12.32 -8.00
C TRP A 361 -3.40 13.15 -7.37
N PHE A 362 -3.17 12.98 -6.07
CA PHE A 362 -2.11 13.67 -5.33
C PHE A 362 -0.75 12.99 -5.55
N ILE A 363 -0.70 11.68 -5.45
CA ILE A 363 0.53 10.87 -5.63
C ILE A 363 1.17 11.17 -6.99
N PHE A 364 0.38 11.18 -8.05
CA PHE A 364 0.89 11.45 -9.39
C PHE A 364 1.41 12.88 -9.60
N ARG A 365 1.17 13.75 -8.64
CA ARG A 365 1.61 15.15 -8.67
C ARG A 365 2.64 15.51 -7.60
N VAL A 366 2.96 14.59 -6.69
CA VAL A 366 3.85 14.87 -5.55
C VAL A 366 5.23 15.39 -5.98
N THR A 367 5.72 14.97 -7.14
CA THR A 367 6.99 15.44 -7.70
C THR A 367 6.85 16.70 -8.58
N ASN A 368 5.61 17.19 -8.79
CA ASN A 368 5.40 18.43 -9.54
C ASN A 368 5.78 19.65 -8.67
N PRO A 369 6.48 20.66 -9.23
CA PRO A 369 6.87 21.84 -8.47
C PRO A 369 5.72 22.56 -7.75
N THR A 370 4.57 22.73 -8.40
CA THR A 370 3.38 23.36 -7.79
C THR A 370 2.84 22.55 -6.61
N MET A 371 2.80 21.22 -6.72
CA MET A 371 2.35 20.37 -5.62
C MET A 371 3.36 20.41 -4.45
N ARG A 372 4.65 20.43 -4.77
CA ARG A 372 5.72 20.56 -3.76
C ARG A 372 5.58 21.84 -2.96
N GLU A 373 5.29 22.98 -3.60
CA GLU A 373 5.02 24.27 -2.91
C GLU A 373 3.87 24.11 -1.88
N PHE A 374 2.80 23.39 -2.23
CA PHE A 374 1.69 23.16 -1.28
C PHE A 374 2.07 22.32 -0.06
N PHE A 375 3.06 21.45 -0.18
CA PHE A 375 3.61 20.72 0.96
C PHE A 375 4.64 21.53 1.76
N MET A 376 5.44 22.35 1.08
CA MET A 376 6.51 23.11 1.71
C MET A 376 6.01 24.39 2.40
N GLU A 377 5.04 25.07 1.80
CA GLU A 377 4.45 26.32 2.30
C GLU A 377 2.92 26.21 2.34
N PRO A 378 2.36 25.40 3.23
CA PRO A 378 0.95 25.09 3.24
C PRO A 378 0.11 26.27 3.72
N ALA A 379 -0.38 27.10 2.80
CA ALA A 379 -1.42 28.08 3.11
C ALA A 379 -2.77 27.39 3.36
N ASN A 380 -3.63 27.99 4.19
CA ASN A 380 -4.92 27.40 4.59
C ASN A 380 -6.16 28.22 4.20
N PRO A 381 -6.25 28.79 2.96
CA PRO A 381 -7.49 29.40 2.54
C PRO A 381 -8.59 28.33 2.43
N TRP A 382 -9.80 28.65 2.91
CA TRP A 382 -10.95 27.73 2.85
C TRP A 382 -10.68 26.34 3.43
N ARG A 383 -9.79 26.21 4.42
CA ARG A 383 -9.44 24.98 5.12
C ARG A 383 -8.77 23.89 4.21
N VAL A 384 -8.12 24.31 3.13
CA VAL A 384 -7.50 23.36 2.17
C VAL A 384 -6.32 22.59 2.78
N LYS A 385 -5.55 23.23 3.70
CA LYS A 385 -4.49 22.56 4.45
C LYS A 385 -5.07 21.44 5.31
N GLU A 386 -6.09 21.73 6.12
CA GLU A 386 -6.73 20.73 7.00
C GLU A 386 -7.31 19.56 6.21
N ALA A 387 -7.91 19.82 5.03
CA ALA A 387 -8.42 18.75 4.17
C ALA A 387 -7.31 17.91 3.54
N LEU A 388 -6.19 18.53 3.17
CA LEU A 388 -5.00 17.79 2.71
C LEU A 388 -4.46 16.90 3.84
N LEU A 389 -4.38 17.41 5.07
CA LEU A 389 -3.96 16.64 6.24
C LEU A 389 -4.91 15.48 6.53
N SER A 390 -6.23 15.69 6.40
CA SER A 390 -7.23 14.61 6.53
C SER A 390 -7.02 13.52 5.49
N LEU A 391 -6.72 13.87 4.23
CA LEU A 391 -6.35 12.90 3.22
C LEU A 391 -5.09 12.13 3.61
N LEU A 392 -4.05 12.84 4.09
CA LEU A 392 -2.78 12.24 4.52
C LEU A 392 -2.92 11.43 5.82
N ALA A 393 -3.94 11.70 6.63
CA ALA A 393 -4.31 10.87 7.77
C ALA A 393 -5.10 9.61 7.36
N GLY A 394 -5.51 9.51 6.09
CA GLY A 394 -6.31 8.39 5.57
C GLY A 394 -7.82 8.53 5.80
N ASP A 395 -8.29 9.68 6.27
CA ASP A 395 -9.69 9.97 6.55
C ASP A 395 -10.49 10.24 5.25
N ILE A 396 -10.59 9.20 4.41
CA ILE A 396 -11.29 9.30 3.12
C ILE A 396 -12.58 8.47 3.07
N TYR A 397 -12.77 7.56 4.02
CA TYR A 397 -13.93 6.66 4.07
C TYR A 397 -14.97 7.08 5.11
N GLY A 398 -14.65 8.09 5.95
CA GLY A 398 -15.52 8.65 6.97
C GLY A 398 -16.51 9.69 6.46
N SER A 399 -17.21 10.32 7.39
CA SER A 399 -18.18 11.39 7.15
C SER A 399 -17.56 12.79 7.17
N THR A 400 -16.27 12.92 7.37
CA THR A 400 -15.54 14.19 7.45
C THR A 400 -15.73 15.04 6.19
N PRO A 401 -16.08 16.33 6.30
CA PRO A 401 -16.46 17.16 5.15
C PRO A 401 -15.25 17.67 4.35
N LEU A 402 -14.32 16.78 4.00
CA LEU A 402 -13.03 17.11 3.35
C LEU A 402 -13.16 17.35 1.83
N TRP A 403 -14.23 16.89 1.19
CA TRP A 403 -14.30 16.86 -0.29
C TRP A 403 -14.45 18.23 -0.94
N ARG A 404 -15.16 19.17 -0.30
CA ARG A 404 -15.27 20.56 -0.81
C ARG A 404 -13.91 21.27 -0.77
N PRO A 405 -13.20 21.36 0.37
CA PRO A 405 -11.86 21.92 0.42
C PRO A 405 -10.85 21.21 -0.51
N LEU A 406 -10.90 19.88 -0.65
CA LEU A 406 -10.03 19.16 -1.60
C LEU A 406 -10.31 19.53 -3.06
N ARG A 407 -11.57 19.75 -3.44
CA ARG A 407 -11.90 20.25 -4.80
C ARG A 407 -11.35 21.65 -5.03
N ILE A 408 -11.41 22.53 -4.02
CA ILE A 408 -10.82 23.87 -4.05
C ILE A 408 -9.29 23.73 -4.21
N LEU A 409 -8.64 22.87 -3.42
CA LEU A 409 -7.20 22.62 -3.52
C LEU A 409 -6.80 22.15 -4.92
N LYS A 410 -7.59 21.21 -5.51
CA LYS A 410 -7.38 20.75 -6.89
C LYS A 410 -7.53 21.91 -7.90
N GLY A 411 -8.48 22.81 -7.70
CA GLY A 411 -8.66 24.02 -8.50
C GLY A 411 -7.48 24.99 -8.37
N LEU A 412 -7.05 25.28 -7.13
CA LEU A 412 -5.87 26.10 -6.85
C LEU A 412 -4.60 25.52 -7.49
N TYR A 413 -4.42 24.20 -7.44
CA TYR A 413 -3.30 23.55 -8.10
C TYR A 413 -3.25 23.90 -9.60
N TYR A 414 -4.36 23.85 -10.31
CA TYR A 414 -4.39 24.18 -11.73
C TYR A 414 -4.18 25.66 -11.99
N LEU A 415 -4.74 26.55 -11.18
CA LEU A 415 -4.54 28.00 -11.30
C LEU A 415 -3.07 28.39 -11.08
N VAL A 416 -2.44 27.91 -10.00
CA VAL A 416 -1.03 28.16 -9.71
C VAL A 416 -0.12 27.53 -10.77
N SER A 417 -0.47 26.36 -11.26
CA SER A 417 0.26 25.70 -12.36
C SER A 417 0.20 26.52 -13.65
N LEU A 418 -0.92 27.20 -13.93
CA LEU A 418 -1.07 28.09 -15.08
C LEU A 418 -0.28 29.38 -14.91
N GLN A 419 -0.31 29.99 -13.70
CA GLN A 419 0.51 31.18 -13.38
C GLN A 419 2.00 30.89 -13.54
N ASN A 420 2.44 29.70 -13.15
CA ASN A 420 3.83 29.23 -13.26
C ASN A 420 4.06 28.35 -14.51
N PHE A 421 3.37 28.66 -15.61
CA PHE A 421 3.32 27.80 -16.81
C PHE A 421 4.70 27.36 -17.31
N GLY A 422 5.67 28.27 -17.41
CA GLY A 422 7.02 27.94 -17.91
C GLY A 422 7.76 26.92 -17.03
N ARG A 423 7.58 26.97 -15.70
CA ARG A 423 8.19 26.05 -14.72
C ARG A 423 7.46 24.69 -14.76
N THR A 424 6.13 24.73 -14.75
CA THR A 424 5.28 23.54 -14.79
C THR A 424 5.40 22.79 -16.13
N TRP A 425 5.51 23.52 -17.25
CA TRP A 425 5.66 22.92 -18.59
C TRP A 425 7.03 22.27 -18.77
N ARG A 426 8.12 22.88 -18.25
CA ARG A 426 9.46 22.25 -18.24
C ARG A 426 9.46 20.95 -17.47
N ALA A 427 8.88 20.93 -16.24
CA ALA A 427 8.78 19.73 -15.43
C ALA A 427 7.93 18.64 -16.13
N TRP A 428 6.81 19.03 -16.76
CA TRP A 428 5.99 18.11 -17.53
C TRP A 428 6.73 17.55 -18.74
N ARG A 429 7.44 18.40 -19.50
CA ARG A 429 8.22 17.98 -20.67
C ARG A 429 9.33 17.01 -20.28
N GLN A 430 10.07 17.32 -19.20
CA GLN A 430 11.11 16.43 -18.67
C GLN A 430 10.53 15.07 -18.32
N ARG A 431 9.38 15.04 -17.66
CA ARG A 431 8.68 13.80 -17.33
C ARG A 431 8.28 13.00 -18.58
N GLN A 432 7.80 13.67 -19.65
CA GLN A 432 7.45 12.99 -20.89
C GLN A 432 8.68 12.39 -21.59
N VAL A 433 9.81 13.07 -21.57
CA VAL A 433 11.09 12.52 -22.08
C VAL A 433 11.47 11.29 -21.28
N ASN A 434 11.45 11.38 -19.95
CA ASN A 434 11.79 10.26 -19.05
C ASN A 434 10.91 9.02 -19.26
N ILE A 435 9.62 9.22 -19.61
CA ILE A 435 8.68 8.11 -19.93
C ILE A 435 9.02 7.48 -21.28
N ARG A 436 9.27 8.31 -22.32
CA ARG A 436 9.58 7.81 -23.68
C ARG A 436 10.88 7.03 -23.73
N ASP A 437 11.88 7.44 -22.96
CA ASP A 437 13.16 6.72 -22.86
C ASP A 437 12.99 5.30 -22.27
N VAL A 438 11.92 5.08 -21.49
CA VAL A 438 11.54 3.76 -20.99
C VAL A 438 10.87 2.92 -22.07
N GLU A 439 9.94 3.50 -22.83
CA GLU A 439 9.21 2.80 -23.91
C GLU A 439 10.15 2.41 -25.05
N ALA A 440 11.08 3.30 -25.42
CA ALA A 440 12.07 3.05 -26.48
C ALA A 440 13.09 1.95 -26.15
N SER A 441 13.26 1.62 -24.89
CA SER A 441 14.23 0.63 -24.40
C SER A 441 13.65 -0.76 -24.12
N GLY A 442 12.42 -1.05 -24.52
CA GLY A 442 11.86 -2.40 -24.56
C GLY A 442 11.74 -3.11 -23.21
N ALA A 443 11.39 -2.40 -22.14
CA ALA A 443 11.22 -2.97 -20.80
C ALA A 443 9.77 -3.38 -20.54
#